data_2bc0c6f11ae11731e43d5033ef2099cc
#
_entry.id   2bc0c6f11ae11731e43d5033ef2099cc
#
_cell.length_a   1.000
_cell.length_b   1.000
_cell.length_c   1.000
_cell.angle_alpha   90.00
_cell.angle_beta   90.00
_cell.angle_gamma   90.00
#
_symmetry.space_group_name_H-M   'P 1'
#
loop_
_entity.id
_entity.type
_entity.pdbx_description
1 polymer ?
#
loop_
_entity_poly.entity_id
_entity_poly.type
_entity_poly.pdbx_seq_one_letter_code
_entity_poly.pdbx_strand_id
1 'polypeptide(L)'
;MRNYYQIKTVASAPPRRLIQIGKVFSATGLVLAIVGLFSALSSSASIYGSLSFPFLLFGLFFFVDGILLVITTSKQQEKLLGLRQSLLEDDPQIAASAEEFMAQRKALTQQGEITGIFIVHNATKDLYYLGQSAKAIDRVAIQFLGRGNCDVYADYKYGDSFNVRIIPLSGSGYESLNELKRAAIQALEAAGEELY
;
A
#
# COMPACT_ATOMS: atom_id res chain seq x y z
N MET A 1 -16.76 -10.39 -24.92
CA MET A 1 -16.23 -10.91 -23.64
C MET A 1 -14.80 -10.34 -23.48
N ARG A 2 -14.63 -9.30 -22.67
CA ARG A 2 -13.30 -8.76 -22.35
C ARG A 2 -12.82 -9.47 -21.10
N ASN A 3 -11.72 -10.20 -21.23
CA ASN A 3 -11.02 -10.79 -20.10
C ASN A 3 -10.62 -9.67 -19.14
N TYR A 4 -11.31 -9.58 -18.00
CA TYR A 4 -10.81 -8.85 -16.87
C TYR A 4 -9.50 -9.53 -16.47
N TYR A 5 -8.39 -8.81 -16.65
CA TYR A 5 -7.15 -9.21 -16.05
C TYR A 5 -7.39 -9.16 -14.53
N GLN A 6 -7.73 -10.31 -13.97
CA GLN A 6 -7.45 -10.53 -12.56
C GLN A 6 -5.94 -10.33 -12.43
N ILE A 7 -5.55 -9.16 -11.96
CA ILE A 7 -4.24 -8.99 -11.39
C ILE A 7 -4.25 -9.93 -10.20
N LYS A 8 -3.77 -11.17 -10.41
CA LYS A 8 -3.34 -12.01 -9.32
C LYS A 8 -2.27 -11.19 -8.62
N THR A 9 -2.68 -10.41 -7.65
CA THR A 9 -1.76 -9.88 -6.67
C THR A 9 -1.07 -11.11 -6.13
N VAL A 10 0.20 -11.27 -6.48
CA VAL A 10 1.07 -12.18 -5.74
C VAL A 10 0.88 -11.73 -4.31
N ALA A 11 0.21 -12.54 -3.52
CA ALA A 11 -0.07 -12.25 -2.13
C ALA A 11 1.29 -12.12 -1.45
N SER A 12 1.82 -10.89 -1.45
CA SER A 12 2.95 -10.55 -0.61
C SER A 12 2.48 -10.84 0.81
N ALA A 13 3.23 -11.67 1.52
CA ALA A 13 2.90 -12.01 2.89
C ALA A 13 2.51 -10.73 3.64
N PRO A 14 1.39 -10.72 4.37
CA PRO A 14 0.92 -9.49 5.00
C PRO A 14 2.06 -8.89 5.82
N PRO A 15 2.26 -7.58 5.81
CA PRO A 15 3.42 -6.91 6.41
C PRO A 15 3.64 -7.29 7.88
N ARG A 16 2.57 -7.63 8.62
CA ARG A 16 2.67 -8.14 10.01
C ARG A 16 3.47 -9.45 10.12
N ARG A 17 3.31 -10.38 9.17
CA ARG A 17 4.08 -11.63 9.15
C ARG A 17 5.55 -11.37 8.86
N LEU A 18 5.87 -10.45 7.96
CA LEU A 18 7.25 -10.08 7.66
C LEU A 18 7.93 -9.43 8.87
N ILE A 19 7.23 -8.59 9.64
CA ILE A 19 7.76 -8.03 10.88
C ILE A 19 8.04 -9.13 11.91
N GLN A 20 7.14 -10.12 12.06
CA GLN A 20 7.36 -11.24 12.95
C GLN A 20 8.57 -12.09 12.52
N ILE A 21 8.68 -12.38 11.23
CA ILE A 21 9.84 -13.09 10.66
C ILE A 21 11.13 -12.32 10.96
N GLY A 22 11.17 -11.01 10.70
CA GLY A 22 12.33 -10.18 10.98
C GLY A 22 12.73 -10.19 12.46
N LYS A 23 11.76 -10.15 13.38
CA LYS A 23 12.01 -10.27 14.84
C LYS A 23 12.59 -11.62 15.19
N VAL A 24 12.09 -12.72 14.59
CA VAL A 24 12.63 -14.07 14.82
C VAL A 24 14.06 -14.17 14.30
N PHE A 25 14.34 -13.68 13.07
CA PHE A 25 15.71 -13.67 12.53
C PHE A 25 16.66 -12.86 13.40
N SER A 26 16.25 -11.68 13.85
CA SER A 26 17.07 -10.85 14.75
C SER A 26 17.35 -11.53 16.09
N ALA A 27 16.34 -12.14 16.70
CA ALA A 27 16.52 -12.87 17.97
C ALA A 27 17.44 -14.10 17.81
N THR A 28 17.22 -14.88 16.76
CA THR A 28 18.06 -16.06 16.46
C THR A 28 19.50 -15.65 16.16
N GLY A 29 19.70 -14.60 15.40
CA GLY A 29 21.02 -14.04 15.09
C GLY A 29 21.76 -13.57 16.32
N LEU A 30 21.08 -12.90 17.25
CA LEU A 30 21.64 -12.44 18.52
C LEU A 30 22.11 -13.65 19.38
N VAL A 31 21.28 -14.68 19.49
CA VAL A 31 21.64 -15.89 20.25
C VAL A 31 22.88 -16.57 19.65
N LEU A 32 22.94 -16.73 18.34
CA LEU A 32 24.09 -17.33 17.66
C LEU A 32 25.37 -16.49 17.84
N ALA A 33 25.25 -15.17 17.79
CA ALA A 33 26.39 -14.29 18.01
C ALA A 33 26.93 -14.38 19.45
N ILE A 34 26.02 -14.45 20.45
CA ILE A 34 26.40 -14.62 21.86
C ILE A 34 27.08 -15.97 22.07
N VAL A 35 26.55 -17.06 21.50
CA VAL A 35 27.14 -18.39 21.57
C VAL A 35 28.53 -18.43 20.93
N GLY A 36 28.69 -17.81 19.76
CA GLY A 36 29.97 -17.66 19.07
C GLY A 36 30.98 -16.87 19.89
N LEU A 37 30.58 -15.76 20.50
CA LEU A 37 31.42 -14.94 21.35
C LEU A 37 31.85 -15.70 22.62
N PHE A 38 30.92 -16.37 23.30
CA PHE A 38 31.22 -17.16 24.50
C PHE A 38 32.16 -18.31 24.18
N SER A 39 31.96 -19.01 23.06
CA SER A 39 32.83 -20.07 22.58
C SER A 39 34.24 -19.55 22.25
N ALA A 40 34.36 -18.36 21.67
CA ALA A 40 35.65 -17.74 21.38
C ALA A 40 36.41 -17.36 22.65
N LEU A 41 35.73 -16.88 23.69
CA LEU A 41 36.31 -16.47 24.96
C LEU A 41 36.71 -17.65 25.85
N SER A 42 35.98 -18.78 25.74
CA SER A 42 36.22 -19.97 26.58
C SER A 42 37.23 -20.98 25.99
N SER A 43 37.61 -20.83 24.72
CA SER A 43 38.51 -21.76 24.04
C SER A 43 39.96 -21.31 24.07
N SER A 44 40.67 -21.77 25.07
CA SER A 44 42.13 -21.91 24.97
C SER A 44 42.48 -23.07 24.03
N ALA A 45 42.87 -22.77 22.78
CA ALA A 45 43.56 -23.68 21.84
C ALA A 45 42.93 -25.05 21.50
N SER A 46 41.61 -25.14 21.39
CA SER A 46 40.94 -26.38 21.00
C SER A 46 40.19 -26.23 19.67
N ILE A 47 39.84 -27.36 19.03
CA ILE A 47 39.06 -27.46 17.77
C ILE A 47 37.77 -26.60 17.80
N TYR A 48 37.21 -26.35 18.98
CA TYR A 48 36.03 -25.49 19.18
C TYR A 48 36.26 -24.01 18.87
N GLY A 49 37.50 -23.52 18.96
CA GLY A 49 37.85 -22.14 18.61
C GLY A 49 37.69 -21.85 17.12
N SER A 50 37.89 -22.85 16.26
CA SER A 50 37.71 -22.65 14.80
C SER A 50 36.26 -22.58 14.38
N LEU A 51 35.31 -23.13 15.14
CA LEU A 51 33.87 -23.09 14.86
C LEU A 51 33.20 -21.83 15.42
N SER A 52 33.80 -21.16 16.41
CA SER A 52 33.24 -19.98 17.04
C SER A 52 33.10 -18.78 16.07
N PHE A 53 34.08 -18.63 15.18
CA PHE A 53 34.11 -17.55 14.21
C PHE A 53 32.97 -17.60 13.19
N PRO A 54 32.65 -18.75 12.54
CA PRO A 54 31.46 -18.88 11.70
C PRO A 54 30.17 -18.56 12.45
N PHE A 55 29.96 -19.06 13.67
CA PHE A 55 28.76 -18.79 14.45
C PHE A 55 28.59 -17.29 14.76
N LEU A 56 29.67 -16.60 15.03
CA LEU A 56 29.67 -15.16 15.29
C LEU A 56 29.30 -14.38 14.02
N LEU A 57 29.88 -14.73 12.87
CA LEU A 57 29.58 -14.08 11.58
C LEU A 57 28.16 -14.32 11.13
N PHE A 58 27.69 -15.59 11.16
CA PHE A 58 26.30 -15.90 10.79
C PHE A 58 25.31 -15.26 11.75
N GLY A 59 25.60 -15.27 13.05
CA GLY A 59 24.77 -14.60 14.04
C GLY A 59 24.64 -13.10 13.78
N LEU A 60 25.73 -12.43 13.50
CA LEU A 60 25.76 -11.00 13.17
C LEU A 60 24.97 -10.71 11.86
N PHE A 61 25.16 -11.55 10.84
CA PHE A 61 24.46 -11.43 9.56
C PHE A 61 22.94 -11.51 9.75
N PHE A 62 22.44 -12.59 10.38
CA PHE A 62 21.00 -12.75 10.64
C PHE A 62 20.45 -11.65 11.55
N PHE A 63 21.22 -11.16 12.49
CA PHE A 63 20.81 -10.06 13.36
C PHE A 63 20.59 -8.76 12.56
N VAL A 64 21.54 -8.40 11.71
CA VAL A 64 21.46 -7.19 10.88
C VAL A 64 20.34 -7.29 9.87
N ASP A 65 20.21 -8.42 9.16
CA ASP A 65 19.13 -8.65 8.20
C ASP A 65 17.76 -8.63 8.86
N GLY A 66 17.64 -9.21 10.04
CA GLY A 66 16.41 -9.20 10.82
C GLY A 66 16.00 -7.77 11.20
N ILE A 67 16.93 -6.93 11.66
CA ILE A 67 16.67 -5.53 11.97
C ILE A 67 16.28 -4.75 10.70
N LEU A 68 17.03 -4.93 9.61
CA LEU A 68 16.73 -4.24 8.34
C LEU A 68 15.35 -4.59 7.83
N LEU A 69 14.96 -5.87 7.90
CA LEU A 69 13.64 -6.34 7.51
C LEU A 69 12.54 -5.70 8.38
N VAL A 70 12.73 -5.60 9.69
CA VAL A 70 11.78 -4.94 10.59
C VAL A 70 11.64 -3.46 10.24
N ILE A 71 12.73 -2.74 10.05
CA ILE A 71 12.70 -1.30 9.76
C ILE A 71 12.00 -1.02 8.42
N THR A 72 12.36 -1.75 7.37
CA THR A 72 11.78 -1.54 6.03
C THR A 72 10.29 -1.85 6.01
N THR A 73 9.89 -2.96 6.66
CA THR A 73 8.48 -3.37 6.72
C THR A 73 7.65 -2.42 7.58
N SER A 74 8.20 -1.91 8.70
CA SER A 74 7.50 -0.95 9.56
C SER A 74 7.23 0.37 8.83
N LYS A 75 8.20 0.88 8.06
CA LYS A 75 8.01 2.09 7.24
C LYS A 75 6.93 1.90 6.16
N GLN A 76 6.89 0.73 5.53
CA GLN A 76 5.83 0.43 4.56
C GLN A 76 4.46 0.36 5.22
N GLN A 77 4.37 -0.25 6.41
CA GLN A 77 3.12 -0.33 7.16
C GLN A 77 2.63 1.05 7.62
N GLU A 78 3.52 1.92 8.06
CA GLU A 78 3.18 3.30 8.42
C GLU A 78 2.65 4.10 7.21
N LYS A 79 3.29 3.96 6.05
CA LYS A 79 2.79 4.55 4.80
C LYS A 79 1.40 4.03 4.41
N LEU A 80 1.15 2.72 4.54
CA LEU A 80 -0.15 2.12 4.25
C LEU A 80 -1.23 2.59 5.23
N LEU A 81 -0.91 2.71 6.51
CA LEU A 81 -1.84 3.22 7.51
C LEU A 81 -2.17 4.69 7.27
N GLY A 82 -1.18 5.52 6.96
CA GLY A 82 -1.39 6.93 6.62
C GLY A 82 -2.23 7.08 5.36
N LEU A 83 -1.97 6.27 4.34
CA LEU A 83 -2.78 6.27 3.11
C LEU A 83 -4.21 5.80 3.38
N ARG A 84 -4.38 4.70 4.14
CA ARG A 84 -5.71 4.24 4.54
C ARG A 84 -6.50 5.33 5.26
N GLN A 85 -5.86 6.04 6.17
CA GLN A 85 -6.47 7.14 6.89
C GLN A 85 -6.92 8.24 5.94
N SER A 86 -6.08 8.65 4.98
CA SER A 86 -6.44 9.64 3.95
C SER A 86 -7.49 9.14 2.96
N LEU A 87 -7.62 7.83 2.75
CA LEU A 87 -8.62 7.23 1.88
C LEU A 87 -10.01 7.16 2.53
N LEU A 88 -10.06 6.84 3.83
CA LEU A 88 -11.28 6.53 4.56
C LEU A 88 -11.75 7.67 5.46
N GLU A 89 -10.87 8.54 5.92
CA GLU A 89 -11.22 9.70 6.75
C GLU A 89 -11.42 10.96 5.88
N ASP A 90 -12.28 11.86 6.39
CA ASP A 90 -12.76 13.06 5.71
C ASP A 90 -11.74 14.20 5.60
N ASP A 91 -10.49 13.94 5.34
CA ASP A 91 -9.55 15.02 5.01
C ASP A 91 -9.55 15.28 3.49
N PRO A 92 -10.40 16.21 3.02
CA PRO A 92 -10.71 16.30 1.61
C PRO A 92 -9.73 17.21 0.89
N GLN A 93 -8.83 16.62 0.14
CA GLN A 93 -8.26 17.47 -0.92
C GLN A 93 -9.26 17.63 -2.08
N ILE A 94 -10.01 16.61 -2.43
CA ILE A 94 -11.27 16.72 -3.21
C ILE A 94 -12.15 15.53 -2.78
N ALA A 95 -13.14 15.79 -1.95
CA ALA A 95 -14.20 14.85 -1.66
C ALA A 95 -15.55 15.53 -1.94
N ALA A 96 -16.32 14.96 -2.83
CA ALA A 96 -17.61 15.48 -3.23
C ALA A 96 -18.53 14.34 -3.66
N SER A 97 -19.84 14.56 -3.60
CA SER A 97 -20.77 13.68 -4.31
C SER A 97 -20.50 13.71 -5.82
N ALA A 98 -20.94 12.68 -6.54
CA ALA A 98 -20.78 12.67 -8.00
C ALA A 98 -21.42 13.86 -8.67
N GLU A 99 -22.60 14.31 -8.19
CA GLU A 99 -23.33 15.45 -8.69
C GLU A 99 -22.58 16.76 -8.47
N GLU A 100 -22.09 16.97 -7.24
CA GLU A 100 -21.28 18.16 -6.90
C GLU A 100 -19.98 18.19 -7.70
N PHE A 101 -19.29 17.05 -7.80
CA PHE A 101 -18.09 16.92 -8.59
C PHE A 101 -18.33 17.28 -10.06
N MET A 102 -19.40 16.75 -10.67
CA MET A 102 -19.74 17.03 -12.05
C MET A 102 -20.13 18.48 -12.27
N ALA A 103 -20.83 19.11 -11.32
CA ALA A 103 -21.17 20.53 -11.37
C ALA A 103 -19.92 21.42 -11.28
N GLN A 104 -18.97 21.08 -10.43
CA GLN A 104 -17.74 21.84 -10.19
C GLN A 104 -16.59 21.49 -11.15
N ARG A 105 -16.72 20.45 -11.98
CA ARG A 105 -15.66 19.93 -12.83
C ARG A 105 -14.90 20.99 -13.61
N LYS A 106 -15.62 21.92 -14.25
CA LYS A 106 -14.98 22.99 -15.06
C LYS A 106 -14.11 23.91 -14.21
N ALA A 107 -14.58 24.28 -13.03
CA ALA A 107 -13.83 25.11 -12.10
C ALA A 107 -12.59 24.38 -11.58
N LEU A 108 -12.73 23.09 -11.21
CA LEU A 108 -11.62 22.25 -10.77
C LEU A 108 -10.55 22.12 -11.87
N THR A 109 -10.94 21.84 -13.11
CA THR A 109 -10.00 21.75 -14.25
C THR A 109 -9.29 23.07 -14.53
N GLN A 110 -9.95 24.21 -14.32
CA GLN A 110 -9.33 25.54 -14.50
C GLN A 110 -8.27 25.83 -13.41
N GLN A 111 -8.39 25.27 -12.23
CA GLN A 111 -7.38 25.38 -11.16
C GLN A 111 -6.12 24.56 -11.45
N GLY A 112 -6.19 23.61 -12.37
CA GLY A 112 -5.11 22.74 -12.80
C GLY A 112 -5.50 21.27 -12.71
N GLU A 113 -4.95 20.47 -13.63
CA GLU A 113 -5.13 19.03 -13.59
C GLU A 113 -4.30 18.40 -12.48
N ILE A 114 -4.88 17.40 -11.82
CA ILE A 114 -4.24 16.65 -10.74
C ILE A 114 -3.71 15.31 -11.27
N THR A 115 -2.40 15.13 -11.16
CA THR A 115 -1.80 13.80 -11.34
C THR A 115 -1.95 13.01 -10.05
N GLY A 116 -2.72 11.92 -10.08
CA GLY A 116 -3.00 11.17 -8.86
C GLY A 116 -3.85 9.92 -9.11
N ILE A 117 -4.28 9.32 -8.01
CA ILE A 117 -5.30 8.28 -8.00
C ILE A 117 -6.66 8.91 -7.70
N PHE A 118 -7.70 8.26 -8.16
CA PHE A 118 -9.06 8.63 -7.83
C PHE A 118 -9.84 7.41 -7.37
N ILE A 119 -10.75 7.63 -6.44
CA ILE A 119 -11.63 6.65 -5.85
C ILE A 119 -13.05 7.10 -6.13
N VAL A 120 -13.84 6.20 -6.69
CA VAL A 120 -15.27 6.35 -6.89
C VAL A 120 -15.95 5.32 -6.01
N HIS A 121 -16.61 5.77 -4.96
CA HIS A 121 -17.31 4.92 -4.00
C HIS A 121 -18.79 4.95 -4.28
N ASN A 122 -19.38 3.80 -4.61
CA ASN A 122 -20.82 3.60 -4.65
C ASN A 122 -21.34 3.43 -3.23
N ALA A 123 -21.90 4.47 -2.65
CA ALA A 123 -22.38 4.46 -1.28
C ALA A 123 -23.66 3.61 -1.10
N THR A 124 -24.36 3.27 -2.18
CA THR A 124 -25.56 2.42 -2.14
C THR A 124 -25.21 0.94 -1.99
N LYS A 125 -24.14 0.50 -2.66
CA LYS A 125 -23.70 -0.90 -2.70
C LYS A 125 -22.44 -1.16 -1.89
N ASP A 126 -21.80 -0.10 -1.37
CA ASP A 126 -20.52 -0.12 -0.67
C ASP A 126 -19.38 -0.72 -1.51
N LEU A 127 -19.33 -0.33 -2.80
CA LEU A 127 -18.32 -0.79 -3.76
C LEU A 127 -17.39 0.34 -4.15
N TYR A 128 -16.11 0.02 -4.28
CA TYR A 128 -15.06 0.99 -4.61
C TYR A 128 -14.48 0.74 -6.00
N TYR A 129 -14.37 1.79 -6.80
CA TYR A 129 -13.61 1.78 -8.04
C TYR A 129 -12.39 2.70 -7.91
N LEU A 130 -11.22 2.14 -8.13
CA LEU A 130 -9.96 2.86 -7.98
C LEU A 130 -9.21 2.94 -9.31
N GLY A 131 -8.95 4.18 -9.76
CA GLY A 131 -8.20 4.45 -10.97
C GLY A 131 -7.01 5.37 -10.73
N GLN A 132 -6.16 5.51 -11.76
CA GLN A 132 -5.03 6.44 -11.75
C GLN A 132 -4.98 7.21 -13.05
N SER A 133 -4.53 8.48 -13.00
CA SER A 133 -4.36 9.30 -14.18
C SER A 133 -3.44 10.49 -13.92
N ALA A 134 -2.77 10.97 -14.98
CA ALA A 134 -2.14 12.28 -14.99
C ALA A 134 -3.17 13.42 -15.02
N LYS A 135 -4.43 13.12 -15.39
CA LYS A 135 -5.58 14.04 -15.43
C LYS A 135 -6.74 13.40 -14.67
N ALA A 136 -6.62 13.37 -13.35
CA ALA A 136 -7.56 12.65 -12.51
C ALA A 136 -8.97 13.24 -12.56
N ILE A 137 -9.11 14.57 -12.61
CA ILE A 137 -10.40 15.27 -12.71
C ILE A 137 -11.17 14.84 -13.96
N ASP A 138 -10.52 14.87 -15.12
CA ASP A 138 -11.15 14.44 -16.37
C ASP A 138 -11.45 12.94 -16.35
N ARG A 139 -10.57 12.14 -15.75
CA ARG A 139 -10.72 10.68 -15.72
C ARG A 139 -11.87 10.23 -14.84
N VAL A 140 -12.13 10.91 -13.74
CA VAL A 140 -13.32 10.69 -12.90
C VAL A 140 -14.60 11.01 -13.69
N ALA A 141 -14.65 12.18 -14.33
CA ALA A 141 -15.83 12.58 -15.11
C ALA A 141 -16.18 11.57 -16.20
N ILE A 142 -15.19 10.96 -16.84
CA ILE A 142 -15.37 9.93 -17.87
C ILE A 142 -16.12 8.70 -17.32
N GLN A 143 -15.99 8.36 -16.03
CA GLN A 143 -16.71 7.25 -15.42
C GLN A 143 -18.21 7.50 -15.46
N PHE A 144 -18.66 8.70 -15.11
CA PHE A 144 -20.06 9.08 -15.07
C PHE A 144 -20.66 9.46 -16.45
N LEU A 145 -19.81 9.61 -17.48
CA LEU A 145 -20.22 9.89 -18.86
C LEU A 145 -20.33 8.63 -19.75
N GLY A 146 -20.14 7.43 -19.17
CA GLY A 146 -20.24 6.17 -19.90
C GLY A 146 -19.06 5.84 -20.82
N ARG A 147 -17.92 6.50 -20.61
CA ARG A 147 -16.68 6.28 -21.37
C ARG A 147 -15.58 5.61 -20.53
N GLY A 148 -15.90 5.25 -19.28
CA GLY A 148 -15.00 4.62 -18.31
C GLY A 148 -15.40 3.19 -17.99
N ASN A 149 -15.53 2.87 -16.70
CA ASN A 149 -16.04 1.58 -16.23
C ASN A 149 -17.54 1.48 -16.49
N CYS A 150 -17.99 0.41 -17.16
CA CYS A 150 -19.38 0.23 -17.54
C CYS A 150 -20.29 -0.04 -16.32
N ASP A 151 -19.76 -0.72 -15.28
CA ASP A 151 -20.52 -1.06 -14.09
C ASP A 151 -20.78 0.19 -13.25
N VAL A 152 -19.75 1.03 -13.04
CA VAL A 152 -19.88 2.34 -12.37
C VAL A 152 -20.91 3.22 -13.10
N TYR A 153 -20.85 3.25 -14.44
CA TYR A 153 -21.80 4.05 -15.22
C TYR A 153 -23.20 3.52 -15.14
N ALA A 154 -23.39 2.20 -15.22
CA ALA A 154 -24.70 1.57 -15.11
C ALA A 154 -25.33 1.89 -13.75
N ASP A 155 -24.60 1.67 -12.66
CA ASP A 155 -25.08 1.92 -11.32
C ASP A 155 -25.43 3.41 -11.11
N TYR A 156 -24.59 4.33 -11.59
CA TYR A 156 -24.86 5.76 -11.56
C TYR A 156 -26.14 6.11 -12.32
N LYS A 157 -26.36 5.50 -13.49
CA LYS A 157 -27.59 5.71 -14.28
C LYS A 157 -28.83 5.12 -13.63
N TYR A 158 -28.71 4.07 -12.87
CA TYR A 158 -29.81 3.49 -12.09
C TYR A 158 -30.15 4.29 -10.84
N GLY A 159 -29.35 5.30 -10.47
CA GLY A 159 -29.64 6.21 -9.38
C GLY A 159 -28.91 5.88 -8.09
N ASP A 160 -27.88 5.06 -8.15
CA ASP A 160 -26.99 4.83 -7.00
C ASP A 160 -26.26 6.12 -6.63
N SER A 161 -26.03 6.33 -5.34
CA SER A 161 -25.29 7.47 -4.81
C SER A 161 -23.79 7.21 -4.85
N PHE A 162 -23.04 8.17 -5.34
CA PHE A 162 -21.58 8.04 -5.46
C PHE A 162 -20.84 9.18 -4.77
N ASN A 163 -19.73 8.84 -4.14
CA ASN A 163 -18.74 9.77 -3.62
C ASN A 163 -17.45 9.66 -4.43
N VAL A 164 -16.81 10.79 -4.67
CA VAL A 164 -15.56 10.90 -5.42
C VAL A 164 -14.48 11.43 -4.51
N ARG A 165 -13.30 10.81 -4.55
CA ARG A 165 -12.09 11.31 -3.89
C ARG A 165 -10.92 11.29 -4.86
N ILE A 166 -10.09 12.33 -4.84
CA ILE A 166 -8.85 12.40 -5.62
C ILE A 166 -7.69 12.61 -4.67
N ILE A 167 -6.69 11.73 -4.79
CA ILE A 167 -5.46 11.78 -4.00
C ILE A 167 -4.31 12.11 -4.96
N PRO A 168 -3.69 13.28 -4.83
CA PRO A 168 -2.58 13.66 -5.68
C PRO A 168 -1.34 12.80 -5.40
N LEU A 169 -0.52 12.58 -6.43
CA LEU A 169 0.77 11.93 -6.28
C LEU A 169 1.74 12.82 -5.50
N SER A 170 1.68 14.15 -5.75
CA SER A 170 2.50 15.10 -5.01
C SER A 170 2.08 15.14 -3.54
N GLY A 171 3.04 14.99 -2.64
CA GLY A 171 2.77 14.94 -1.20
C GLY A 171 2.33 13.58 -0.67
N SER A 172 2.07 12.57 -1.53
CA SER A 172 1.68 11.23 -1.10
C SER A 172 2.83 10.38 -0.53
N GLY A 173 4.08 10.80 -0.76
CA GLY A 173 5.26 10.04 -0.36
C GLY A 173 5.60 8.84 -1.27
N TYR A 174 4.90 8.69 -2.40
CA TYR A 174 5.17 7.70 -3.45
C TYR A 174 5.82 8.34 -4.66
N GLU A 175 6.69 7.59 -5.34
CA GLU A 175 7.44 8.10 -6.52
C GLU A 175 6.65 7.93 -7.82
N SER A 176 5.74 6.96 -7.86
CA SER A 176 4.96 6.67 -9.06
C SER A 176 3.48 6.44 -8.80
N LEU A 177 2.64 6.74 -9.82
CA LEU A 177 1.21 6.45 -9.78
C LEU A 177 0.91 4.96 -9.57
N ASN A 178 1.75 4.08 -10.12
CA ASN A 178 1.56 2.64 -9.97
C ASN A 178 1.79 2.17 -8.53
N GLU A 179 2.78 2.74 -7.84
CA GLU A 179 3.03 2.45 -6.43
C GLU A 179 1.90 2.98 -5.56
N LEU A 180 1.51 4.24 -5.75
CA LEU A 180 0.41 4.87 -5.03
C LEU A 180 -0.90 4.07 -5.21
N LYS A 181 -1.24 3.70 -6.46
CA LYS A 181 -2.43 2.90 -6.75
C LYS A 181 -2.36 1.52 -6.07
N ARG A 182 -1.24 0.83 -6.16
CA ARG A 182 -1.07 -0.49 -5.54
C ARG A 182 -1.21 -0.42 -4.02
N ALA A 183 -0.60 0.59 -3.39
CA ALA A 183 -0.72 0.82 -1.96
C ALA A 183 -2.17 1.13 -1.54
N ALA A 184 -2.89 1.92 -2.34
CA ALA A 184 -4.29 2.24 -2.10
C ALA A 184 -5.20 0.99 -2.20
N ILE A 185 -5.01 0.14 -3.22
CA ILE A 185 -5.73 -1.13 -3.34
C ILE A 185 -5.47 -2.00 -2.10
N GLN A 186 -4.22 -2.17 -1.70
CA GLN A 186 -3.87 -2.94 -0.51
C GLN A 186 -4.47 -2.37 0.77
N ALA A 187 -4.57 -1.04 0.88
CA ALA A 187 -5.18 -0.38 2.03
C ALA A 187 -6.70 -0.63 2.09
N LEU A 188 -7.41 -0.56 0.96
CA LEU A 188 -8.84 -0.86 0.87
C LEU A 188 -9.12 -2.34 1.14
N GLU A 189 -8.40 -3.26 0.50
CA GLU A 189 -8.53 -4.70 0.74
C GLU A 189 -8.25 -5.07 2.21
N ALA A 190 -7.24 -4.42 2.85
CA ALA A 190 -6.94 -4.62 4.26
C ALA A 190 -8.03 -4.08 5.20
N ALA A 191 -8.83 -3.13 4.73
CA ALA A 191 -10.02 -2.63 5.42
C ALA A 191 -11.25 -3.53 5.24
N GLY A 192 -11.20 -4.48 4.30
CA GLY A 192 -12.32 -5.36 3.94
C GLY A 192 -13.28 -4.74 2.92
N GLU A 193 -12.84 -3.69 2.22
CA GLU A 193 -13.63 -3.01 1.21
C GLU A 193 -13.69 -3.82 -0.08
N GLU A 194 -14.86 -3.86 -0.72
CA GLU A 194 -15.06 -4.55 -2.00
C GLU A 194 -14.77 -3.61 -3.19
N LEU A 195 -14.07 -4.14 -4.19
CA LEU A 195 -13.71 -3.42 -5.41
C LEU A 195 -14.58 -3.86 -6.59
N TYR A 196 -14.94 -2.89 -7.46
CA TYR A 196 -15.61 -3.15 -8.73
C TYR A 196 -14.78 -4.05 -9.65
#